data_b693b9c178321f6abcafe7091c2b5a21
#
_entry.id   b693b9c178321f6abcafe7091c2b5a21
#
_cell.length_a   1.000
_cell.length_b   1.000
_cell.length_c   1.000
_cell.angle_alpha   90.00
_cell.angle_beta   90.00
_cell.angle_gamma   90.00
#
_symmetry.space_group_name_H-M   'P 1'
#
loop_
_entity.id
_entity.type
_entity.pdbx_description
1 polymer ?
#
loop_
_entity_poly.entity_id
_entity_poly.type
_entity_poly.pdbx_seq_one_letter_code
_entity_poly.pdbx_strand_id
1 'polypeptide(L)'
;MSKISVYIIAYNEAQKVAATIESVRWADEVIVVDSWSTDGTPDIATQMGARVVQVEFKGFGDLRNRAVEACTHEWIFSLDADERCTPAVERELRAVTQSPDALDAYWMPRRNYFMGRWIRYSGWYPNYRQPQLFRKGRMAYDNKPVHEGYVLHSDKPIGHLQNAIWQFPFKNMAEVMHKANRYSSLGAEKI
;
A
#
# COMPACT_ATOMS: atom_id res chain seq x y z
N MET A 1 -3.63 11.34 21.07
CA MET A 1 -3.90 11.19 19.64
C MET A 1 -3.50 9.78 19.23
N SER A 2 -4.34 9.08 18.47
CA SER A 2 -4.02 7.77 17.93
C SER A 2 -2.85 7.88 16.95
N LYS A 3 -1.87 7.00 17.08
CA LYS A 3 -0.68 6.98 16.23
C LYS A 3 -0.87 6.05 15.04
N ILE A 4 -0.29 6.42 13.91
CA ILE A 4 -0.42 5.71 12.64
C ILE A 4 0.95 5.27 12.16
N SER A 5 1.12 3.96 11.94
CA SER A 5 2.23 3.40 11.18
C SER A 5 1.83 3.29 9.72
N VAL A 6 2.68 3.78 8.82
CA VAL A 6 2.54 3.56 7.37
C VAL A 6 3.57 2.52 6.96
N TYR A 7 3.13 1.45 6.30
CA TYR A 7 4.06 0.58 5.62
C TYR A 7 3.96 0.73 4.10
N ILE A 8 5.09 0.60 3.44
CA ILE A 8 5.24 0.64 1.99
C ILE A 8 5.95 -0.64 1.57
N ILE A 9 5.32 -1.47 0.72
CA ILE A 9 6.01 -2.61 0.12
C ILE A 9 6.76 -2.18 -1.14
N ALA A 10 7.99 -2.66 -1.32
CA ALA A 10 8.84 -2.28 -2.43
C ALA A 10 9.67 -3.45 -2.97
N TYR A 11 9.86 -3.45 -4.29
CA TYR A 11 10.85 -4.27 -4.98
C TYR A 11 11.30 -3.59 -6.27
N ASN A 12 12.54 -3.08 -6.30
CA ASN A 12 13.12 -2.32 -7.41
C ASN A 12 12.25 -1.11 -7.81
N GLU A 13 11.97 -0.24 -6.83
CA GLU A 13 11.13 0.95 -6.98
C GLU A 13 11.89 2.26 -6.65
N ALA A 14 13.24 2.27 -6.86
CA ALA A 14 14.09 3.43 -6.58
C ALA A 14 13.57 4.75 -7.16
N GLN A 15 12.91 4.69 -8.31
CA GLN A 15 12.38 5.87 -8.98
C GLN A 15 11.04 6.37 -8.41
N LYS A 16 10.35 5.58 -7.56
CA LYS A 16 9.01 5.90 -7.06
C LYS A 16 8.95 6.02 -5.53
N VAL A 17 9.77 5.24 -4.83
CA VAL A 17 9.72 5.11 -3.36
C VAL A 17 9.88 6.46 -2.64
N ALA A 18 10.76 7.34 -3.10
CA ALA A 18 10.99 8.65 -2.50
C ALA A 18 9.70 9.49 -2.45
N ALA A 19 8.96 9.56 -3.55
CA ALA A 19 7.73 10.32 -3.59
C ALA A 19 6.58 9.68 -2.78
N THR A 20 6.59 8.35 -2.59
CA THR A 20 5.65 7.67 -1.67
C THR A 20 5.96 8.06 -0.23
N ILE A 21 7.22 7.94 0.20
CA ILE A 21 7.67 8.31 1.55
C ILE A 21 7.35 9.78 1.83
N GLU A 22 7.67 10.69 0.91
CA GLU A 22 7.37 12.12 1.07
C GLU A 22 5.88 12.37 1.32
N SER A 23 4.99 11.64 0.62
CA SER A 23 3.54 11.81 0.76
C SER A 23 3.00 11.36 2.12
N VAL A 24 3.78 10.64 2.92
CA VAL A 24 3.39 10.11 4.24
C VAL A 24 4.32 10.54 5.37
N ARG A 25 5.16 11.56 5.18
CA ARG A 25 6.06 12.10 6.23
C ARG A 25 5.33 12.59 7.48
N TRP A 26 4.05 12.83 7.38
CA TRP A 26 3.17 13.20 8.48
C TRP A 26 2.89 12.06 9.47
N ALA A 27 3.12 10.79 9.06
CA ALA A 27 2.84 9.60 9.89
C ALA A 27 3.81 9.52 11.08
N ASP A 28 3.37 8.85 12.15
CA ASP A 28 4.20 8.66 13.35
C ASP A 28 5.32 7.63 13.11
N GLU A 29 5.14 6.76 12.13
CA GLU A 29 6.12 5.77 11.70
C GLU A 29 5.96 5.49 10.20
N VAL A 30 7.08 5.46 9.47
CA VAL A 30 7.13 5.04 8.06
C VAL A 30 8.09 3.88 7.92
N ILE A 31 7.61 2.76 7.38
CA ILE A 31 8.37 1.54 7.17
C ILE A 31 8.36 1.21 5.68
N VAL A 32 9.53 0.94 5.11
CA VAL A 32 9.65 0.34 3.77
C VAL A 32 10.03 -1.12 3.94
N VAL A 33 9.12 -2.00 3.51
CA VAL A 33 9.35 -3.45 3.51
C VAL A 33 9.84 -3.83 2.12
N ASP A 34 11.13 -4.05 2.04
CA ASP A 34 11.85 -4.26 0.79
C ASP A 34 12.14 -5.74 0.54
N SER A 35 11.85 -6.21 -0.65
CA SER A 35 12.07 -7.60 -1.05
C SER A 35 13.42 -7.80 -1.74
N TRP A 36 14.51 -7.35 -1.08
CA TRP A 36 15.89 -7.47 -1.59
C TRP A 36 16.08 -6.75 -2.93
N SER A 37 15.67 -5.49 -3.00
CA SER A 37 15.92 -4.63 -4.17
C SER A 37 17.40 -4.44 -4.45
N THR A 38 17.74 -4.35 -5.73
CA THR A 38 19.11 -4.19 -6.23
C THR A 38 19.35 -2.84 -6.92
N ASP A 39 18.35 -1.96 -6.94
CA ASP A 39 18.36 -0.69 -7.67
C ASP A 39 18.56 0.55 -6.77
N GLY A 40 18.93 0.34 -5.49
CA GLY A 40 19.12 1.43 -4.52
C GLY A 40 17.83 1.85 -3.78
N THR A 41 16.71 1.15 -3.96
CA THR A 41 15.45 1.41 -3.23
C THR A 41 15.66 1.52 -1.72
N PRO A 42 16.34 0.57 -1.02
CA PRO A 42 16.50 0.64 0.44
C PRO A 42 17.37 1.82 0.89
N ASP A 43 18.38 2.19 0.11
CA ASP A 43 19.24 3.33 0.43
C ASP A 43 18.46 4.65 0.36
N ILE A 44 17.66 4.83 -0.69
CA ILE A 44 16.78 6.00 -0.84
C ILE A 44 15.78 6.06 0.33
N ALA A 45 15.15 4.94 0.67
CA ALA A 45 14.20 4.87 1.77
C ALA A 45 14.85 5.28 3.11
N THR A 46 16.03 4.77 3.39
CA THR A 46 16.80 5.11 4.61
C THR A 46 17.18 6.58 4.64
N GLN A 47 17.68 7.15 3.54
CA GLN A 47 18.02 8.57 3.43
C GLN A 47 16.80 9.48 3.65
N MET A 48 15.61 9.02 3.29
CA MET A 48 14.36 9.75 3.53
C MET A 48 13.80 9.58 4.96
N GLY A 49 14.48 8.82 5.82
CA GLY A 49 14.12 8.63 7.22
C GLY A 49 13.12 7.50 7.46
N ALA A 50 12.82 6.67 6.46
CA ALA A 50 12.00 5.49 6.66
C ALA A 50 12.81 4.35 7.29
N ARG A 51 12.17 3.55 8.14
CA ARG A 51 12.77 2.31 8.64
C ARG A 51 12.65 1.23 7.57
N VAL A 52 13.76 0.70 7.11
CA VAL A 52 13.79 -0.38 6.11
C VAL A 52 13.80 -1.74 6.79
N VAL A 53 12.95 -2.65 6.33
CA VAL A 53 12.88 -4.05 6.76
C VAL A 53 13.03 -4.93 5.53
N GLN A 54 14.10 -5.72 5.50
CA GLN A 54 14.34 -6.68 4.41
C GLN A 54 13.54 -7.97 4.64
N VAL A 55 12.77 -8.37 3.63
CA VAL A 55 11.91 -9.55 3.68
C VAL A 55 12.03 -10.35 2.40
N GLU A 56 12.30 -11.65 2.52
CA GLU A 56 12.24 -12.56 1.38
C GLU A 56 10.81 -12.65 0.83
N PHE A 57 10.65 -12.51 -0.49
CA PHE A 57 9.35 -12.57 -1.13
C PHE A 57 8.82 -14.01 -1.21
N LYS A 58 7.77 -14.30 -0.45
CA LYS A 58 7.03 -15.59 -0.46
C LYS A 58 5.60 -15.43 -0.95
N GLY A 59 5.29 -14.29 -1.55
CA GLY A 59 3.96 -13.88 -1.99
C GLY A 59 3.55 -12.56 -1.35
N PHE A 60 2.59 -11.87 -1.98
CA PHE A 60 2.16 -10.56 -1.51
C PHE A 60 1.47 -10.62 -0.13
N GLY A 61 0.70 -11.68 0.16
CA GLY A 61 0.05 -11.86 1.46
C GLY A 61 1.08 -11.98 2.60
N ASP A 62 2.11 -12.84 2.46
CA ASP A 62 3.19 -12.98 3.44
C ASP A 62 3.94 -11.67 3.62
N LEU A 63 4.31 -11.01 2.51
CA LEU A 63 5.03 -9.73 2.55
C LEU A 63 4.27 -8.66 3.32
N ARG A 64 2.95 -8.52 3.08
CA ARG A 64 2.10 -7.56 3.78
C ARG A 64 1.90 -7.94 5.25
N ASN A 65 1.74 -9.22 5.58
CA ASN A 65 1.64 -9.66 6.98
C ASN A 65 2.91 -9.33 7.75
N ARG A 66 4.09 -9.56 7.18
CA ARG A 66 5.37 -9.14 7.79
C ARG A 66 5.51 -7.63 7.92
N ALA A 67 4.96 -6.88 6.97
CA ALA A 67 4.88 -5.42 7.08
C ALA A 67 3.99 -4.99 8.25
N VAL A 68 2.83 -5.62 8.44
CA VAL A 68 1.93 -5.40 9.57
C VAL A 68 2.61 -5.75 10.90
N GLU A 69 3.34 -6.87 10.96
CA GLU A 69 4.11 -7.27 12.16
C GLU A 69 5.17 -6.23 12.51
N ALA A 70 5.86 -5.69 11.52
CA ALA A 70 6.89 -4.68 11.70
C ALA A 70 6.35 -3.33 12.19
N CYS A 71 5.08 -2.99 11.94
CA CYS A 71 4.45 -1.76 12.43
C CYS A 71 4.35 -1.74 13.95
N THR A 72 4.59 -0.57 14.59
CA THR A 72 4.56 -0.46 16.06
C THR A 72 3.25 0.13 16.60
N HIS A 73 2.51 0.89 15.79
CA HIS A 73 1.31 1.59 16.25
C HIS A 73 0.02 0.82 16.00
N GLU A 74 -1.04 1.26 16.68
CA GLU A 74 -2.36 0.63 16.62
C GLU A 74 -2.98 0.73 15.22
N TRP A 75 -2.87 1.88 14.59
CA TRP A 75 -3.40 2.09 13.25
C TRP A 75 -2.33 1.86 12.19
N ILE A 76 -2.71 1.14 11.16
CA ILE A 76 -1.83 0.81 10.02
C ILE A 76 -2.46 1.37 8.76
N PHE A 77 -1.66 2.13 8.00
CA PHE A 77 -2.00 2.56 6.65
C PHE A 77 -1.07 1.89 5.65
N SER A 78 -1.66 1.13 4.73
CA SER A 78 -0.95 0.33 3.72
C SER A 78 -0.81 1.09 2.41
N LEU A 79 0.41 1.15 1.86
CA LEU A 79 0.68 1.69 0.53
C LEU A 79 1.61 0.79 -0.28
N ASP A 80 1.44 0.82 -1.60
CA ASP A 80 2.43 0.32 -2.54
C ASP A 80 3.42 1.45 -2.91
N ALA A 81 4.63 1.11 -3.35
CA ALA A 81 5.66 2.11 -3.68
C ALA A 81 5.27 3.04 -4.84
N ASP A 82 4.26 2.71 -5.62
CA ASP A 82 3.70 3.52 -6.70
C ASP A 82 2.46 4.34 -6.29
N GLU A 83 2.09 4.32 -5.01
CA GLU A 83 0.94 5.05 -4.46
C GLU A 83 1.37 6.32 -3.72
N ARG A 84 0.45 7.30 -3.61
CA ARG A 84 0.65 8.58 -2.94
C ARG A 84 -0.54 8.90 -2.05
N CYS A 85 -0.27 9.23 -0.81
CA CYS A 85 -1.22 9.85 0.08
C CYS A 85 -1.40 11.32 -0.32
N THR A 86 -2.66 11.79 -0.36
CA THR A 86 -2.93 13.21 -0.59
C THR A 86 -3.17 13.94 0.73
N PRO A 87 -3.02 15.28 0.79
CA PRO A 87 -3.34 16.03 2.01
C PRO A 87 -4.80 15.87 2.46
N ALA A 88 -5.72 15.57 1.53
CA ALA A 88 -7.12 15.29 1.86
C ALA A 88 -7.25 13.91 2.54
N VAL A 89 -6.53 12.91 2.05
CA VAL A 89 -6.45 11.57 2.68
C VAL A 89 -5.84 11.67 4.08
N GLU A 90 -4.71 12.38 4.24
CA GLU A 90 -4.10 12.59 5.56
C GLU A 90 -5.10 13.14 6.57
N ARG A 91 -5.81 14.23 6.23
CA ARG A 91 -6.81 14.84 7.13
C ARG A 91 -7.92 13.84 7.50
N GLU A 92 -8.40 13.07 6.53
CA GLU A 92 -9.44 12.07 6.77
C GLU A 92 -8.94 10.92 7.66
N LEU A 93 -7.73 10.41 7.42
CA LEU A 93 -7.13 9.36 8.25
C LEU A 93 -6.98 9.82 9.70
N ARG A 94 -6.45 11.03 9.93
CA ARG A 94 -6.34 11.60 11.28
C ARG A 94 -7.69 11.78 11.96
N ALA A 95 -8.71 12.25 11.23
CA ALA A 95 -10.05 12.41 11.78
C ALA A 95 -10.68 11.07 12.18
N VAL A 96 -10.60 10.08 11.28
CA VAL A 96 -11.18 8.75 11.52
C VAL A 96 -10.48 8.03 12.67
N THR A 97 -9.15 8.03 12.72
CA THR A 97 -8.40 7.32 13.76
C THR A 97 -8.55 7.93 15.16
N GLN A 98 -9.03 9.15 15.27
CA GLN A 98 -9.32 9.84 16.53
C GLN A 98 -10.79 9.74 16.94
N SER A 99 -11.66 9.27 16.05
CA SER A 99 -13.10 9.13 16.34
C SER A 99 -13.35 8.00 17.36
N PRO A 100 -14.20 8.22 18.37
CA PRO A 100 -14.64 7.15 19.28
C PRO A 100 -15.46 6.08 18.54
N ASP A 101 -16.10 6.43 17.43
CA ASP A 101 -16.93 5.54 16.61
C ASP A 101 -16.14 4.90 15.46
N ALA A 102 -14.81 4.94 15.50
CA ALA A 102 -13.97 4.36 14.47
C ALA A 102 -14.22 2.85 14.30
N LEU A 103 -14.39 2.43 13.07
CA LEU A 103 -14.43 1.03 12.67
C LEU A 103 -13.01 0.44 12.67
N ASP A 104 -12.90 -0.88 12.53
CA ASP A 104 -11.60 -1.54 12.62
C ASP A 104 -10.84 -1.59 11.29
N ALA A 105 -11.53 -1.37 10.17
CA ALA A 105 -10.93 -1.33 8.84
C ALA A 105 -11.73 -0.41 7.89
N TYR A 106 -11.04 0.16 6.89
CA TYR A 106 -11.63 1.08 5.92
C TYR A 106 -11.10 0.82 4.51
N TRP A 107 -12.04 0.76 3.58
CA TRP A 107 -11.78 0.84 2.15
C TRP A 107 -11.41 2.27 1.78
N MET A 108 -10.48 2.42 0.84
CA MET A 108 -10.07 3.70 0.30
C MET A 108 -10.17 3.70 -1.22
N PRO A 109 -10.77 4.72 -1.84
CA PRO A 109 -10.79 4.82 -3.29
C PRO A 109 -9.40 5.13 -3.84
N ARG A 110 -9.14 4.66 -5.07
CA ARG A 110 -7.85 4.85 -5.74
C ARG A 110 -8.06 5.54 -7.08
N ARG A 111 -7.28 6.59 -7.32
CA ARG A 111 -7.18 7.22 -8.64
C ARG A 111 -5.97 6.68 -9.36
N ASN A 112 -6.19 5.94 -10.42
CA ASN A 112 -5.14 5.35 -11.24
C ASN A 112 -4.73 6.34 -12.33
N TYR A 113 -3.44 6.69 -12.36
CA TYR A 113 -2.87 7.55 -13.41
C TYR A 113 -2.08 6.70 -14.40
N PHE A 114 -2.40 6.81 -15.66
CA PHE A 114 -1.67 6.19 -16.76
C PHE A 114 -1.02 7.27 -17.61
N MET A 115 0.31 7.28 -17.64
CA MET A 115 1.08 8.28 -18.39
C MET A 115 0.63 9.74 -18.12
N GLY A 116 0.45 10.08 -16.85
CA GLY A 116 0.04 11.41 -16.41
C GLY A 116 -1.46 11.72 -16.52
N ARG A 117 -2.28 10.80 -17.06
CA ARG A 117 -3.73 10.98 -17.15
C ARG A 117 -4.49 10.13 -16.16
N TRP A 118 -5.41 10.72 -15.42
CA TRP A 118 -6.32 9.98 -14.57
C TRP A 118 -7.30 9.14 -15.38
N ILE A 119 -7.29 7.83 -15.18
CA ILE A 119 -8.25 6.90 -15.78
C ILE A 119 -9.47 6.83 -14.88
N ARG A 120 -10.58 7.43 -15.33
CA ARG A 120 -11.80 7.60 -14.55
C ARG A 120 -12.86 6.52 -14.79
N TYR A 121 -12.91 6.00 -16.01
CA TYR A 121 -14.01 5.14 -16.48
C TYR A 121 -13.59 3.67 -16.57
N SER A 122 -14.49 2.82 -17.04
CA SER A 122 -14.25 1.37 -17.27
C SER A 122 -13.82 0.60 -16.01
N GLY A 123 -14.42 0.91 -14.86
CA GLY A 123 -14.13 0.23 -13.58
C GLY A 123 -12.85 0.67 -12.88
N TRP A 124 -12.13 1.68 -13.43
CA TRP A 124 -10.89 2.16 -12.83
C TRP A 124 -11.08 3.10 -11.64
N TYR A 125 -12.29 3.59 -11.38
CA TYR A 125 -12.61 4.41 -10.21
C TYR A 125 -14.04 4.07 -9.73
N PRO A 126 -14.25 3.90 -8.43
CA PRO A 126 -13.35 4.12 -7.27
C PRO A 126 -12.39 2.97 -6.93
N ASN A 127 -12.14 1.99 -7.73
CA ASN A 127 -11.15 0.90 -7.64
C ASN A 127 -10.73 0.52 -6.19
N TYR A 128 -11.68 -0.02 -5.44
CA TYR A 128 -11.41 -0.62 -4.13
C TYR A 128 -10.79 -2.01 -4.32
N ARG A 129 -9.69 -2.30 -3.63
CA ARG A 129 -9.05 -3.63 -3.67
C ARG A 129 -9.11 -4.35 -2.34
N GLN A 130 -8.57 -3.70 -1.33
CA GLN A 130 -8.48 -4.20 0.04
C GLN A 130 -8.58 -3.01 1.00
N PRO A 131 -8.95 -3.21 2.27
CA PRO A 131 -8.86 -2.14 3.25
C PRO A 131 -7.41 -1.67 3.37
N GLN A 132 -7.20 -0.35 3.30
CA GLN A 132 -5.87 0.25 3.39
C GLN A 132 -5.59 0.92 4.73
N LEU A 133 -6.64 1.31 5.47
CA LEU A 133 -6.52 1.73 6.86
C LEU A 133 -7.18 0.69 7.76
N PHE A 134 -6.46 0.18 8.75
CA PHE A 134 -7.00 -0.81 9.68
C PHE A 134 -6.26 -0.82 11.02
N ARG A 135 -6.91 -1.36 12.05
CA ARG A 135 -6.28 -1.60 13.36
C ARG A 135 -5.40 -2.85 13.31
N LYS A 136 -4.21 -2.76 13.89
CA LYS A 136 -3.29 -3.91 14.03
C LYS A 136 -3.99 -5.06 14.74
N GLY A 137 -3.86 -6.28 14.17
CA GLY A 137 -4.52 -7.48 14.69
C GLY A 137 -5.98 -7.64 14.29
N ARG A 138 -6.59 -6.66 13.60
CA ARG A 138 -7.97 -6.76 13.11
C ARG A 138 -8.08 -7.19 11.66
N MET A 139 -6.97 -7.27 10.94
CA MET A 139 -6.92 -7.77 9.57
C MET A 139 -5.62 -8.53 9.33
N ALA A 140 -5.69 -9.59 8.54
CA ALA A 140 -4.55 -10.33 8.02
C ALA A 140 -4.75 -10.57 6.53
N TYR A 141 -3.66 -10.68 5.78
CA TYR A 141 -3.71 -11.04 4.36
C TYR A 141 -3.64 -12.57 4.23
N ASP A 142 -4.39 -13.14 3.27
CA ASP A 142 -4.26 -14.54 2.96
C ASP A 142 -3.01 -14.80 2.09
N ASN A 143 -2.52 -16.04 2.12
CA ASN A 143 -1.30 -16.43 1.42
C ASN A 143 -1.57 -16.94 -0.01
N LYS A 144 -2.64 -16.47 -0.67
CA LYS A 144 -2.87 -16.82 -2.07
C LYS A 144 -1.75 -16.26 -2.96
N PRO A 145 -1.25 -17.04 -3.91
CA PRO A 145 -0.08 -16.66 -4.70
C PRO A 145 -0.29 -15.45 -5.62
N VAL A 146 -1.53 -15.19 -6.05
CA VAL A 146 -1.92 -14.03 -6.87
C VAL A 146 -3.30 -13.57 -6.43
N HIS A 147 -3.48 -12.24 -6.35
CA HIS A 147 -4.68 -11.62 -5.81
C HIS A 147 -4.93 -12.06 -4.36
N GLU A 148 -3.99 -11.67 -3.50
CA GLU A 148 -4.16 -11.84 -2.06
C GLU A 148 -5.51 -11.29 -1.62
N GLY A 149 -6.26 -12.11 -0.91
CA GLY A 149 -7.43 -11.69 -0.17
C GLY A 149 -7.02 -11.19 1.21
N TYR A 150 -8.00 -10.90 2.02
CA TYR A 150 -7.79 -10.56 3.42
C TYR A 150 -8.87 -11.23 4.28
N VAL A 151 -8.53 -11.46 5.54
CA VAL A 151 -9.45 -11.91 6.57
C VAL A 151 -9.59 -10.80 7.59
N LEU A 152 -10.83 -10.39 7.87
CA LEU A 152 -11.12 -9.41 8.90
C LEU A 152 -11.43 -10.14 10.21
N HIS A 153 -10.72 -9.80 11.27
CA HIS A 153 -10.93 -10.28 12.64
C HIS A 153 -11.73 -9.26 13.44
N SER A 154 -12.93 -8.92 12.94
CA SER A 154 -13.82 -7.95 13.54
C SER A 154 -15.26 -8.24 13.17
N ASP A 155 -16.18 -8.06 14.11
CA ASP A 155 -17.64 -8.14 13.89
C ASP A 155 -18.22 -6.83 13.32
N LYS A 156 -17.40 -5.78 13.25
CA LYS A 156 -17.81 -4.48 12.69
C LYS A 156 -17.73 -4.51 11.16
N PRO A 157 -18.60 -3.75 10.48
CA PRO A 157 -18.49 -3.58 9.03
C PRO A 157 -17.19 -2.86 8.65
N ILE A 158 -16.79 -3.00 7.39
CA ILE A 158 -15.69 -2.22 6.84
C ILE A 158 -16.23 -0.85 6.41
N GLY A 159 -15.59 0.22 6.88
CA GLY A 159 -15.91 1.59 6.50
C GLY A 159 -15.40 1.96 5.10
N HIS A 160 -15.85 3.10 4.59
CA HIS A 160 -15.42 3.66 3.32
C HIS A 160 -14.92 5.09 3.52
N LEU A 161 -13.67 5.32 3.17
CA LEU A 161 -13.12 6.66 3.11
C LEU A 161 -13.52 7.35 1.80
N GLN A 162 -13.60 8.66 1.83
CA GLN A 162 -14.10 9.45 0.68
C GLN A 162 -12.97 9.94 -0.21
N ASN A 163 -11.80 10.22 0.39
CA ASN A 163 -10.66 10.76 -0.33
C ASN A 163 -9.80 9.64 -0.92
N ALA A 164 -9.35 9.86 -2.15
CA ALA A 164 -8.62 8.86 -2.92
C ALA A 164 -7.12 9.04 -2.78
N ILE A 165 -6.39 7.92 -2.60
CA ILE A 165 -4.97 7.86 -2.92
C ILE A 165 -4.76 7.92 -4.43
N TRP A 166 -3.57 8.34 -4.83
CA TRP A 166 -3.17 8.35 -6.24
C TRP A 166 -2.20 7.22 -6.51
N GLN A 167 -2.39 6.50 -7.62
CA GLN A 167 -1.50 5.43 -8.05
C GLN A 167 -0.89 5.75 -9.41
N PHE A 168 0.44 5.56 -9.52
CA PHE A 168 1.25 5.81 -10.72
C PHE A 168 1.99 4.53 -11.13
N PRO A 169 1.28 3.51 -11.66
CA PRO A 169 1.84 2.18 -11.86
C PRO A 169 2.89 2.14 -12.97
N PHE A 170 2.82 3.05 -13.94
CA PHE A 170 3.68 3.05 -15.13
C PHE A 170 4.16 4.45 -15.49
N LYS A 171 5.43 4.58 -15.84
CA LYS A 171 6.03 5.81 -16.37
C LYS A 171 5.92 5.90 -17.90
N ASN A 172 6.02 4.73 -18.57
CA ASN A 172 6.07 4.62 -20.03
C ASN A 172 5.56 3.26 -20.50
N MET A 173 5.43 3.11 -21.82
CA MET A 173 4.96 1.86 -22.43
C MET A 173 5.93 0.68 -22.21
N ALA A 174 7.23 0.90 -22.08
CA ALA A 174 8.18 -0.18 -21.83
C ALA A 174 7.91 -0.85 -20.46
N GLU A 175 7.63 -0.07 -19.40
CA GLU A 175 7.20 -0.62 -18.11
C GLU A 175 5.90 -1.41 -18.21
N VAL A 176 4.92 -0.94 -19.02
CA VAL A 176 3.67 -1.67 -19.26
C VAL A 176 3.95 -3.04 -19.87
N MET A 177 4.75 -3.09 -20.92
CA MET A 177 5.09 -4.33 -21.61
C MET A 177 5.88 -5.30 -20.73
N HIS A 178 6.85 -4.76 -19.99
CA HIS A 178 7.63 -5.57 -19.04
C HIS A 178 6.74 -6.20 -17.95
N LYS A 179 5.87 -5.41 -17.36
CA LYS A 179 4.95 -5.87 -16.31
C LYS A 179 3.92 -6.86 -16.88
N ALA A 180 3.38 -6.61 -18.07
CA ALA A 180 2.45 -7.51 -18.76
C ALA A 180 3.10 -8.87 -19.03
N ASN A 181 4.33 -8.92 -19.55
CA ASN A 181 5.07 -10.16 -19.77
C ASN A 181 5.31 -10.93 -18.47
N ARG A 182 5.74 -10.25 -17.40
CA ARG A 182 5.96 -10.87 -16.09
C ARG A 182 4.69 -11.51 -15.54
N TYR A 183 3.56 -10.80 -15.56
CA TYR A 183 2.30 -11.30 -15.02
C TYR A 183 1.68 -12.41 -15.88
N SER A 184 1.83 -12.35 -17.21
CA SER A 184 1.36 -13.43 -18.09
C SER A 184 2.16 -14.71 -17.89
N SER A 185 3.49 -14.62 -17.69
CA SER A 185 4.34 -15.79 -17.39
C SER A 185 3.95 -16.41 -16.05
N LEU A 186 3.82 -15.59 -14.99
CA LEU A 186 3.36 -16.06 -13.67
C LEU A 186 1.94 -16.67 -13.71
N GLY A 187 1.09 -16.20 -14.61
CA GLY A 187 -0.23 -16.77 -14.84
C GLY A 187 -0.19 -18.13 -15.56
N ALA A 188 0.73 -18.30 -16.51
CA ALA A 188 0.88 -19.53 -17.28
C ALA A 188 1.49 -20.69 -16.46
N GLU A 189 2.36 -20.40 -15.49
CA GLU A 189 2.93 -21.40 -14.57
C GLU A 189 1.90 -22.06 -13.64
N LYS A 190 0.64 -21.62 -13.69
CA LYS A 190 -0.46 -22.10 -12.83
C LYS A 190 -1.45 -23.03 -13.53
N ILE A 191 -1.28 -23.28 -14.82
CA ILE A 191 -2.09 -24.19 -15.62
C ILE A 191 -1.41 -25.55 -15.68
#